data_9af427df438362ab0f2890907c590356
#
_entry.id   9af427df438362ab0f2890907c590356
#
_cell.length_a   1.000
_cell.length_b   1.000
_cell.length_c   1.000
_cell.angle_alpha   90.00
_cell.angle_beta   90.00
_cell.angle_gamma   90.00
#
_symmetry.space_group_name_H-M   'P 1'
#
loop_
_entity.id
_entity.type
_entity.pdbx_description
1 polymer ?
#
loop_
_entity_poly.entity_id
_entity_poly.type
_entity_poly.pdbx_seq_one_letter_code
_entity_poly.pdbx_strand_id
1 'polypeptide(L)'
;MKAAILAAGEGVRLQPLTATRPKHLIKVGGRPILEHCLNALKASGVEEAVIVVYYMADAIRTYFGDGKRFGLKIEYAEQKAVLGTGNAVSVVEPFMQEDFLLVNGDLLFEAEAVRTVVDLHQKEKPAATMAVIPVKNPENYGIVELDNGAKVRRIIEKPAREESPSNLANAGIYVFSTEIFGKLKQISASARGEIEIPDALSLLINEKTVLAAQIANGQWLDVGRPWDLLEANRWALMRMKHKISGFIENGAHLIGPVTVVETARVRSGAYVEGPAYIDEECDVGPNCYIRPYTSIGKRVRVGNACEVKNSIIMDGTHIGHLSYVGDSVVGEKCNIAAGTITANYRFDAKTVKMLVKDKIVDTGRTKLGVVFGDNVKTGINALFMPGVKVGNDSWVGPNVLVSRDLPPKSVVLLKQDLEKRT
;
A
#
# COMPACT_ATOMS: atom_id res chain seq x y z
N MET A 1 6.99 21.60 -13.84
CA MET A 1 7.05 21.69 -12.36
C MET A 1 7.78 20.47 -11.84
N LYS A 2 8.77 20.62 -10.95
CA LYS A 2 9.51 19.52 -10.31
C LYS A 2 8.71 18.95 -9.15
N ALA A 3 8.81 17.64 -8.90
CA ALA A 3 8.08 17.00 -7.81
C ALA A 3 9.03 16.55 -6.68
N ALA A 4 8.61 16.69 -5.42
CA ALA A 4 9.19 16.03 -4.26
C ALA A 4 8.28 14.89 -3.82
N ILE A 5 8.85 13.72 -3.51
CA ILE A 5 8.11 12.53 -3.12
C ILE A 5 8.63 12.05 -1.76
N LEU A 6 7.75 12.02 -0.76
CA LEU A 6 8.14 11.60 0.58
C LEU A 6 8.12 10.08 0.70
N ALA A 7 9.28 9.45 0.70
CA ALA A 7 9.45 8.00 0.75
C ALA A 7 10.40 7.53 1.89
N ALA A 8 10.54 8.30 2.96
CA ALA A 8 11.47 8.03 4.05
C ALA A 8 10.88 7.19 5.20
N GLY A 9 9.56 7.00 5.26
CA GLY A 9 8.88 6.37 6.38
C GLY A 9 9.14 4.86 6.52
N GLU A 10 9.28 4.36 7.76
CA GLU A 10 9.52 2.94 8.08
C GLU A 10 8.33 2.02 7.80
N GLY A 11 7.11 2.55 7.75
CA GLY A 11 5.93 1.74 7.48
C GLY A 11 5.57 0.74 8.60
N VAL A 12 5.85 1.05 9.86
CA VAL A 12 5.66 0.15 11.02
C VAL A 12 4.25 -0.44 11.12
N ARG A 13 3.22 0.30 10.65
CA ARG A 13 1.83 -0.18 10.61
C ARG A 13 1.60 -1.34 9.65
N LEU A 14 2.48 -1.54 8.67
CA LEU A 14 2.41 -2.60 7.65
C LEU A 14 3.25 -3.84 8.02
N GLN A 15 3.86 -3.88 9.21
CA GLN A 15 4.52 -5.09 9.68
C GLN A 15 3.54 -6.28 9.73
N PRO A 16 4.04 -7.50 9.37
CA PRO A 16 5.43 -7.90 9.22
C PRO A 16 6.09 -7.60 7.87
N LEU A 17 5.36 -7.13 6.86
CA LEU A 17 5.85 -6.97 5.49
C LEU A 17 7.00 -5.95 5.37
N THR A 18 6.93 -4.86 6.14
CA THR A 18 7.92 -3.78 6.08
C THR A 18 9.17 -4.03 6.93
N ALA A 19 9.28 -5.16 7.59
CA ALA A 19 10.51 -5.55 8.28
C ALA A 19 11.65 -5.94 7.30
N THR A 20 11.32 -6.30 6.05
CA THR A 20 12.26 -6.79 5.04
C THR A 20 12.37 -5.90 3.81
N ARG A 21 11.47 -4.93 3.67
CA ARG A 21 11.43 -3.98 2.55
C ARG A 21 10.75 -2.66 2.93
N PRO A 22 11.09 -1.53 2.30
CA PRO A 22 10.34 -0.30 2.50
C PRO A 22 8.91 -0.45 1.96
N LYS A 23 7.93 0.19 2.61
CA LYS A 23 6.51 0.12 2.18
C LYS A 23 6.31 0.51 0.71
N HIS A 24 7.14 1.42 0.22
CA HIS A 24 7.12 1.97 -1.13
C HIS A 24 7.43 0.94 -2.22
N LEU A 25 8.10 -0.18 -1.85
CA LEU A 25 8.40 -1.32 -2.73
C LEU A 25 7.41 -2.49 -2.59
N ILE A 26 6.42 -2.40 -1.70
CA ILE A 26 5.33 -3.40 -1.67
C ILE A 26 4.55 -3.30 -2.97
N LYS A 27 4.38 -4.44 -3.65
CA LYS A 27 3.70 -4.50 -4.95
C LYS A 27 2.18 -4.64 -4.77
N VAL A 28 1.45 -3.86 -5.55
CA VAL A 28 0.00 -3.97 -5.74
C VAL A 28 -0.30 -3.93 -7.24
N GLY A 29 -1.13 -4.84 -7.75
CA GLY A 29 -1.33 -4.96 -9.20
C GLY A 29 -0.02 -5.23 -9.97
N GLY A 30 0.93 -5.98 -9.37
CA GLY A 30 2.21 -6.32 -9.97
C GLY A 30 3.29 -5.22 -9.94
N ARG A 31 3.02 -4.02 -9.39
CA ARG A 31 3.97 -2.90 -9.34
C ARG A 31 4.11 -2.34 -7.93
N PRO A 32 5.31 -1.86 -7.54
CA PRO A 32 5.50 -1.13 -6.29
C PRO A 32 4.56 0.08 -6.14
N ILE A 33 4.15 0.36 -4.92
CA ILE A 33 3.31 1.54 -4.60
C ILE A 33 3.93 2.82 -5.17
N LEU A 34 5.22 3.06 -4.96
CA LEU A 34 5.90 4.25 -5.45
C LEU A 34 6.00 4.29 -6.98
N GLU A 35 5.99 3.15 -7.67
CA GLU A 35 5.94 3.11 -9.14
C GLU A 35 4.60 3.62 -9.67
N HIS A 36 3.49 3.30 -9.01
CA HIS A 36 2.18 3.87 -9.35
C HIS A 36 2.18 5.39 -9.20
N CYS A 37 2.77 5.90 -8.11
CA CYS A 37 2.94 7.34 -7.88
C CYS A 37 3.75 7.99 -9.02
N LEU A 38 4.93 7.46 -9.37
CA LEU A 38 5.77 7.97 -10.44
C LEU A 38 5.06 7.96 -11.81
N ASN A 39 4.32 6.89 -12.11
CA ASN A 39 3.56 6.81 -13.36
C ASN A 39 2.45 7.86 -13.44
N ALA A 40 1.75 8.13 -12.33
CA ALA A 40 0.73 9.17 -12.27
C ALA A 40 1.35 10.57 -12.41
N LEU A 41 2.49 10.83 -11.77
CA LEU A 41 3.25 12.07 -11.91
C LEU A 41 3.71 12.28 -13.35
N LYS A 42 4.28 11.27 -13.99
CA LYS A 42 4.68 11.34 -15.40
C LYS A 42 3.48 11.65 -16.31
N ALA A 43 2.35 10.97 -16.09
CA ALA A 43 1.12 11.18 -16.85
C ALA A 43 0.48 12.57 -16.61
N SER A 44 0.81 13.23 -15.50
CA SER A 44 0.39 14.62 -15.22
C SER A 44 1.33 15.69 -15.80
N GLY A 45 2.43 15.29 -16.47
CA GLY A 45 3.39 16.21 -17.09
C GLY A 45 4.61 16.54 -16.23
N VAL A 46 4.82 15.84 -15.11
CA VAL A 46 6.09 15.95 -14.34
C VAL A 46 7.22 15.27 -15.11
N GLU A 47 8.39 15.89 -15.16
CA GLU A 47 9.58 15.38 -15.84
C GLU A 47 10.73 15.09 -14.86
N GLU A 48 10.79 15.83 -13.75
CA GLU A 48 11.83 15.69 -12.72
C GLU A 48 11.22 15.44 -11.35
N ALA A 49 11.80 14.53 -10.60
CA ALA A 49 11.38 14.19 -9.23
C ALA A 49 12.56 14.06 -8.28
N VAL A 50 12.37 14.50 -7.03
CA VAL A 50 13.29 14.25 -5.92
C VAL A 50 12.61 13.30 -4.95
N ILE A 51 13.15 12.10 -4.76
CA ILE A 51 12.62 11.13 -3.80
C ILE A 51 13.36 11.32 -2.47
N VAL A 52 12.61 11.64 -1.42
CA VAL A 52 13.14 11.71 -0.06
C VAL A 52 13.18 10.30 0.51
N VAL A 53 14.37 9.83 0.88
CA VAL A 53 14.62 8.47 1.36
C VAL A 53 15.25 8.47 2.76
N TYR A 54 15.05 7.38 3.49
CA TYR A 54 15.69 7.07 4.77
C TYR A 54 15.68 5.56 5.03
N TYR A 55 14.53 5.01 5.44
CA TYR A 55 14.42 3.60 5.75
C TYR A 55 14.66 2.73 4.52
N MET A 56 15.66 1.86 4.59
CA MET A 56 16.10 1.01 3.48
C MET A 56 16.29 1.79 2.17
N ALA A 57 16.92 2.98 2.25
CA ALA A 57 17.12 3.90 1.14
C ALA A 57 17.75 3.23 -0.09
N ASP A 58 18.73 2.34 0.10
CA ASP A 58 19.44 1.66 -0.99
C ASP A 58 18.51 0.76 -1.82
N ALA A 59 17.50 0.14 -1.19
CA ALA A 59 16.52 -0.66 -1.92
C ALA A 59 15.68 0.23 -2.87
N ILE A 60 15.28 1.42 -2.42
CA ILE A 60 14.56 2.40 -3.25
C ILE A 60 15.47 2.90 -4.38
N ARG A 61 16.69 3.30 -4.06
CA ARG A 61 17.68 3.79 -5.05
C ARG A 61 17.97 2.72 -6.11
N THR A 62 18.18 1.47 -5.69
CA THR A 62 18.46 0.34 -6.60
C THR A 62 17.27 0.07 -7.53
N TYR A 63 16.05 0.13 -7.01
CA TYR A 63 14.86 -0.13 -7.81
C TYR A 63 14.57 0.98 -8.82
N PHE A 64 14.61 2.24 -8.42
CA PHE A 64 14.19 3.36 -9.26
C PHE A 64 15.33 3.97 -10.10
N GLY A 65 16.59 3.81 -9.66
CA GLY A 65 17.78 4.31 -10.38
C GLY A 65 17.70 5.82 -10.67
N ASP A 66 18.08 6.21 -11.87
CA ASP A 66 18.00 7.60 -12.36
C ASP A 66 16.62 7.97 -12.94
N GLY A 67 15.68 7.06 -12.91
CA GLY A 67 14.29 7.29 -13.36
C GLY A 67 14.05 7.14 -14.86
N LYS A 68 15.08 6.95 -15.69
CA LYS A 68 14.93 6.86 -17.16
C LYS A 68 13.91 5.84 -17.61
N ARG A 69 13.86 4.66 -16.96
CA ARG A 69 12.89 3.61 -17.32
C ARG A 69 11.43 4.00 -17.05
N PHE A 70 11.19 5.03 -16.25
CA PHE A 70 9.87 5.61 -15.97
C PHE A 70 9.61 6.88 -16.76
N GLY A 71 10.56 7.32 -17.60
CA GLY A 71 10.50 8.56 -18.37
C GLY A 71 10.61 9.81 -17.50
N LEU A 72 11.23 9.71 -16.34
CA LEU A 72 11.49 10.77 -15.37
C LEU A 72 13.01 10.90 -15.14
N LYS A 73 13.45 12.10 -14.72
CA LYS A 73 14.75 12.27 -14.09
C LYS A 73 14.55 12.24 -12.59
N ILE A 74 15.18 11.28 -11.90
CA ILE A 74 15.06 11.11 -10.45
C ILE A 74 16.36 11.49 -9.76
N GLU A 75 16.25 12.34 -8.76
CA GLU A 75 17.28 12.67 -7.78
C GLU A 75 16.84 12.18 -6.39
N TYR A 76 17.74 12.07 -5.45
CA TYR A 76 17.46 11.58 -4.10
C TYR A 76 17.92 12.57 -3.06
N ALA A 77 17.03 12.92 -2.13
CA ALA A 77 17.36 13.65 -0.91
C ALA A 77 17.31 12.69 0.28
N GLU A 78 18.30 12.73 1.16
CA GLU A 78 18.36 11.82 2.30
C GLU A 78 17.95 12.53 3.58
N GLN A 79 16.94 11.98 4.26
CA GLN A 79 16.56 12.39 5.60
C GLN A 79 17.48 11.69 6.61
N LYS A 80 18.11 12.42 7.53
CA LYS A 80 19.06 11.84 8.47
C LYS A 80 18.42 11.08 9.64
N ALA A 81 17.16 11.37 9.93
CA ALA A 81 16.35 10.72 10.96
C ALA A 81 14.86 10.88 10.65
N VAL A 82 14.01 9.99 11.17
CA VAL A 82 12.54 10.10 11.02
C VAL A 82 12.01 11.14 12.01
N LEU A 83 12.02 12.40 11.59
CA LEU A 83 11.60 13.55 12.39
C LEU A 83 10.26 14.16 11.90
N GLY A 84 9.49 13.41 11.14
CA GLY A 84 8.19 13.84 10.63
C GLY A 84 8.21 14.33 9.17
N THR A 85 7.02 14.61 8.64
CA THR A 85 6.81 14.98 7.23
C THR A 85 7.36 16.37 6.89
N GLY A 86 7.29 17.32 7.81
CA GLY A 86 7.87 18.66 7.62
C GLY A 86 9.39 18.61 7.51
N ASN A 87 10.07 17.80 8.33
CA ASN A 87 11.50 17.57 8.19
C ASN A 87 11.86 16.91 6.85
N ALA A 88 11.05 15.98 6.38
CA ALA A 88 11.22 15.38 5.06
C ALA A 88 11.09 16.39 3.91
N VAL A 89 10.23 17.41 4.06
CA VAL A 89 10.15 18.52 3.09
C VAL A 89 11.37 19.43 3.18
N SER A 90 11.88 19.70 4.36
CA SER A 90 13.05 20.60 4.54
C SER A 90 14.28 20.11 3.76
N VAL A 91 14.48 18.79 3.63
CA VAL A 91 15.68 18.25 2.93
C VAL A 91 15.63 18.42 1.41
N VAL A 92 14.48 18.79 0.84
CA VAL A 92 14.39 19.07 -0.62
C VAL A 92 14.63 20.55 -0.95
N GLU A 93 14.78 21.43 0.03
CA GLU A 93 15.03 22.87 -0.20
C GLU A 93 16.16 23.14 -1.23
N PRO A 94 17.33 22.47 -1.22
CA PRO A 94 18.39 22.70 -2.19
C PRO A 94 18.03 22.33 -3.64
N PHE A 95 16.99 21.52 -3.84
CA PHE A 95 16.56 21.01 -5.14
C PHE A 95 15.43 21.83 -5.77
N MET A 96 14.78 22.72 -4.98
CA MET A 96 13.58 23.47 -5.39
C MET A 96 13.88 24.95 -5.48
N GLN A 97 13.84 25.49 -6.72
CA GLN A 97 14.12 26.89 -7.01
C GLN A 97 12.82 27.71 -7.27
N GLU A 98 11.73 27.01 -7.55
CA GLU A 98 10.43 27.56 -7.92
C GLU A 98 9.32 26.78 -7.20
N ASP A 99 8.07 27.12 -7.48
CA ASP A 99 6.92 26.36 -7.01
C ASP A 99 7.05 24.89 -7.40
N PHE A 100 6.80 23.99 -6.46
CA PHE A 100 7.01 22.56 -6.65
C PHE A 100 5.83 21.73 -6.16
N LEU A 101 5.65 20.59 -6.80
CA LEU A 101 4.69 19.59 -6.37
C LEU A 101 5.28 18.74 -5.23
N LEU A 102 4.51 18.50 -4.17
CA LEU A 102 4.86 17.56 -3.10
C LEU A 102 3.81 16.46 -3.03
N VAL A 103 4.25 15.20 -2.96
CA VAL A 103 3.34 14.07 -2.77
C VAL A 103 3.88 13.08 -1.74
N ASN A 104 2.99 12.46 -0.96
CA ASN A 104 3.36 11.33 -0.13
C ASN A 104 3.57 10.10 -1.02
N GLY A 105 4.67 9.39 -0.83
CA GLY A 105 5.09 8.24 -1.68
C GLY A 105 4.33 6.94 -1.40
N ASP A 106 3.41 6.93 -0.46
CA ASP A 106 2.54 5.81 -0.10
C ASP A 106 1.11 5.93 -0.63
N LEU A 107 0.89 6.87 -1.54
CA LEU A 107 -0.40 7.11 -2.18
C LEU A 107 -0.50 6.41 -3.54
N LEU A 108 -1.70 5.94 -3.87
CA LEU A 108 -2.11 5.69 -5.24
C LEU A 108 -3.06 6.80 -5.67
N PHE A 109 -2.77 7.43 -6.81
CA PHE A 109 -3.63 8.49 -7.33
C PHE A 109 -3.58 8.52 -8.86
N GLU A 110 -4.60 9.12 -9.45
CA GLU A 110 -4.66 9.36 -10.89
C GLU A 110 -3.98 10.68 -11.25
N ALA A 111 -3.45 10.77 -12.46
CA ALA A 111 -2.82 11.99 -12.98
C ALA A 111 -3.74 13.22 -12.90
N GLU A 112 -5.06 13.01 -13.03
CA GLU A 112 -6.06 14.05 -12.92
C GLU A 112 -6.09 14.71 -11.54
N ALA A 113 -5.89 13.95 -10.48
CA ALA A 113 -5.80 14.51 -9.12
C ALA A 113 -4.64 15.52 -9.01
N VAL A 114 -3.49 15.22 -9.64
CA VAL A 114 -2.35 16.14 -9.69
C VAL A 114 -2.67 17.36 -10.54
N ARG A 115 -3.23 17.17 -11.74
CA ARG A 115 -3.61 18.29 -12.64
C ARG A 115 -4.56 19.24 -11.93
N THR A 116 -5.59 18.75 -11.26
CA THR A 116 -6.55 19.57 -10.51
C THR A 116 -5.86 20.51 -9.51
N VAL A 117 -4.84 20.04 -8.80
CA VAL A 117 -4.09 20.85 -7.83
C VAL A 117 -3.18 21.85 -8.54
N VAL A 118 -2.46 21.41 -9.57
CA VAL A 118 -1.51 22.25 -10.33
C VAL A 118 -2.23 23.36 -11.07
N ASP A 119 -3.34 23.07 -11.75
CA ASP A 119 -4.11 24.05 -12.53
C ASP A 119 -4.69 25.14 -11.62
N LEU A 120 -5.25 24.76 -10.45
CA LEU A 120 -5.74 25.73 -9.47
C LEU A 120 -4.58 26.62 -8.96
N HIS A 121 -3.43 26.02 -8.66
CA HIS A 121 -2.26 26.75 -8.18
C HIS A 121 -1.74 27.75 -9.21
N GLN A 122 -1.61 27.32 -10.47
CA GLN A 122 -1.13 28.18 -11.56
C GLN A 122 -2.07 29.36 -11.87
N LYS A 123 -3.38 29.10 -11.77
CA LYS A 123 -4.41 30.11 -12.01
C LYS A 123 -4.44 31.16 -10.91
N GLU A 124 -4.46 30.76 -9.66
CA GLU A 124 -4.70 31.66 -8.51
C GLU A 124 -3.40 32.12 -7.82
N LYS A 125 -2.27 31.47 -8.08
CA LYS A 125 -0.93 31.75 -7.50
C LYS A 125 -0.92 31.97 -5.99
N PRO A 126 -1.50 31.07 -5.19
CA PRO A 126 -1.45 31.16 -3.74
C PRO A 126 -0.08 30.72 -3.19
N ALA A 127 0.18 30.90 -1.90
CA ALA A 127 1.40 30.38 -1.27
C ALA A 127 1.43 28.84 -1.20
N ALA A 128 0.26 28.21 -1.16
CA ALA A 128 0.13 26.75 -1.29
C ALA A 128 -1.24 26.37 -1.85
N THR A 129 -1.29 25.24 -2.57
CA THR A 129 -2.53 24.55 -2.94
C THR A 129 -2.43 23.12 -2.48
N MET A 130 -3.47 22.60 -1.83
CA MET A 130 -3.51 21.22 -1.34
C MET A 130 -4.69 20.44 -1.92
N ALA A 131 -4.50 19.17 -2.20
CA ALA A 131 -5.62 18.29 -2.54
C ALA A 131 -6.44 17.95 -1.29
N VAL A 132 -7.77 17.99 -1.42
CA VAL A 132 -8.70 17.49 -0.40
C VAL A 132 -9.67 16.49 -1.01
N ILE A 133 -10.10 15.52 -0.20
CA ILE A 133 -11.04 14.48 -0.62
C ILE A 133 -12.06 14.19 0.48
N PRO A 134 -13.34 13.99 0.14
CA PRO A 134 -14.33 13.56 1.13
C PRO A 134 -14.05 12.14 1.65
N VAL A 135 -14.04 11.98 2.97
CA VAL A 135 -13.82 10.68 3.63
C VAL A 135 -14.97 10.32 4.57
N LYS A 136 -15.14 9.02 4.82
CA LYS A 136 -16.18 8.52 5.76
C LYS A 136 -15.73 8.56 7.21
N ASN A 137 -14.43 8.48 7.47
CA ASN A 137 -13.83 8.35 8.80
C ASN A 137 -12.80 9.46 9.02
N PRO A 138 -13.25 10.71 9.29
CA PRO A 138 -12.38 11.88 9.43
C PRO A 138 -11.34 11.72 10.54
N GLU A 139 -11.63 10.96 11.59
CA GLU A 139 -10.74 10.67 12.71
C GLU A 139 -9.41 10.00 12.33
N ASN A 140 -9.29 9.54 11.08
CA ASN A 140 -8.07 8.90 10.59
C ASN A 140 -7.11 9.85 9.85
N TYR A 141 -7.55 11.08 9.54
CA TYR A 141 -6.86 12.01 8.63
C TYR A 141 -6.71 13.41 9.23
N GLY A 142 -5.82 14.20 8.66
CA GLY A 142 -5.84 15.64 8.83
C GLY A 142 -7.07 16.23 8.12
N ILE A 143 -7.96 16.89 8.83
CA ILE A 143 -9.20 17.41 8.27
C ILE A 143 -9.09 18.91 8.00
N VAL A 144 -9.56 19.31 6.82
CA VAL A 144 -9.46 20.67 6.30
C VAL A 144 -10.81 21.37 6.44
N GLU A 145 -10.82 22.53 7.08
CA GLU A 145 -11.96 23.44 7.09
C GLU A 145 -11.74 24.54 6.02
N LEU A 146 -12.73 24.73 5.19
CA LEU A 146 -12.73 25.77 4.16
C LEU A 146 -13.61 26.96 4.60
N ASP A 147 -13.31 28.14 4.09
CA ASP A 147 -14.23 29.27 4.10
C ASP A 147 -15.33 29.09 3.00
N ASN A 148 -16.05 30.17 2.69
CA ASN A 148 -17.12 30.14 1.68
C ASN A 148 -16.63 29.91 0.24
N GLY A 149 -15.46 29.30 0.06
CA GLY A 149 -14.86 29.00 -1.25
C GLY A 149 -13.82 27.90 -1.15
N ALA A 150 -12.75 28.02 -1.90
CA ALA A 150 -11.63 27.08 -1.90
C ALA A 150 -10.52 27.44 -0.89
N LYS A 151 -10.64 28.54 -0.14
CA LYS A 151 -9.61 28.99 0.79
C LYS A 151 -9.64 28.15 2.06
N VAL A 152 -8.47 27.63 2.43
CA VAL A 152 -8.30 26.86 3.67
C VAL A 152 -8.32 27.80 4.88
N ARG A 153 -9.18 27.53 5.83
CA ARG A 153 -9.30 28.24 7.10
C ARG A 153 -8.42 27.66 8.17
N ARG A 154 -8.44 26.32 8.31
CA ARG A 154 -7.57 25.56 9.24
C ARG A 154 -7.48 24.10 8.88
N ILE A 155 -6.48 23.44 9.46
CA ILE A 155 -6.28 22.00 9.37
C ILE A 155 -6.22 21.44 10.78
N ILE A 156 -6.94 20.35 11.05
CA ILE A 156 -6.96 19.67 12.36
C ILE A 156 -6.50 18.22 12.12
N GLU A 157 -5.38 17.84 12.74
CA GLU A 157 -4.84 16.49 12.62
C GLU A 157 -5.63 15.50 13.48
N LYS A 158 -6.29 14.54 12.84
CA LYS A 158 -7.05 13.45 13.46
C LYS A 158 -8.00 13.91 14.57
N PRO A 159 -8.94 14.80 14.27
CA PRO A 159 -9.92 15.24 15.26
C PRO A 159 -10.76 14.06 15.76
N ALA A 160 -11.34 14.16 16.94
CA ALA A 160 -12.43 13.28 17.33
C ALA A 160 -13.59 13.44 16.31
N ARG A 161 -14.31 12.38 16.03
CA ARG A 161 -15.33 12.38 14.97
C ARG A 161 -16.39 13.47 15.17
N GLU A 162 -16.77 13.68 16.42
CA GLU A 162 -17.76 14.69 16.84
C GLU A 162 -17.23 16.14 16.75
N GLU A 163 -15.90 16.30 16.77
CA GLU A 163 -15.22 17.60 16.70
C GLU A 163 -14.74 17.95 15.29
N SER A 164 -14.98 17.04 14.33
CA SER A 164 -14.52 17.23 12.95
C SER A 164 -15.32 18.33 12.26
N PRO A 165 -14.67 19.43 11.80
CA PRO A 165 -15.36 20.57 11.20
C PRO A 165 -15.90 20.28 9.81
N SER A 166 -15.41 19.23 9.17
CA SER A 166 -15.80 18.78 7.83
C SER A 166 -15.47 17.29 7.64
N ASN A 167 -15.75 16.77 6.46
CA ASN A 167 -15.28 15.45 6.04
C ASN A 167 -14.19 15.52 4.96
N LEU A 168 -13.58 16.69 4.73
CA LEU A 168 -12.53 16.89 3.73
C LEU A 168 -11.17 16.54 4.32
N ALA A 169 -10.64 15.39 3.93
CA ALA A 169 -9.31 14.95 4.34
C ALA A 169 -8.23 15.59 3.47
N ASN A 170 -7.11 15.93 4.09
CA ASN A 170 -5.86 16.25 3.42
C ASN A 170 -5.34 15.02 2.66
N ALA A 171 -5.29 15.12 1.34
CA ALA A 171 -4.95 13.99 0.48
C ALA A 171 -3.43 13.77 0.30
N GLY A 172 -2.57 14.58 0.90
CA GLY A 172 -1.11 14.40 0.80
C GLY A 172 -0.52 14.72 -0.58
N ILE A 173 -1.20 15.57 -1.35
CA ILE A 173 -0.74 16.12 -2.64
C ILE A 173 -0.81 17.63 -2.53
N TYR A 174 0.29 18.33 -2.78
CA TYR A 174 0.39 19.77 -2.61
C TYR A 174 1.19 20.42 -3.74
N VAL A 175 0.90 21.67 -4.05
CA VAL A 175 1.84 22.57 -4.69
C VAL A 175 2.21 23.65 -3.68
N PHE A 176 3.49 23.81 -3.43
CA PHE A 176 4.04 24.84 -2.55
C PHE A 176 4.87 25.86 -3.32
N SER A 177 4.75 27.12 -2.92
CA SER A 177 5.81 28.08 -3.20
C SER A 177 7.00 27.80 -2.28
N THR A 178 8.18 28.30 -2.63
CA THR A 178 9.40 28.16 -1.82
C THR A 178 9.32 28.80 -0.43
N GLU A 179 8.30 29.65 -0.18
CA GLU A 179 8.03 30.24 1.14
C GLU A 179 7.78 29.20 2.23
N ILE A 180 7.36 27.98 1.86
CA ILE A 180 7.14 26.88 2.81
C ILE A 180 8.40 26.55 3.62
N PHE A 181 9.60 26.66 3.01
CA PHE A 181 10.86 26.39 3.70
C PHE A 181 11.12 27.36 4.86
N GLY A 182 10.72 28.62 4.68
CA GLY A 182 10.78 29.62 5.77
C GLY A 182 9.85 29.27 6.92
N LYS A 183 8.66 28.70 6.66
CA LYS A 183 7.71 28.27 7.68
C LYS A 183 8.17 27.01 8.40
N LEU A 184 8.73 26.05 7.68
CA LEU A 184 9.33 24.84 8.24
C LEU A 184 10.45 25.14 9.25
N LYS A 185 11.19 26.22 9.06
CA LYS A 185 12.23 26.67 10.00
C LYS A 185 11.68 27.33 11.28
N GLN A 186 10.40 27.73 11.29
CA GLN A 186 9.75 28.40 12.41
C GLN A 186 8.97 27.45 13.32
N ILE A 187 8.64 26.24 12.87
CA ILE A 187 7.92 25.25 13.67
C ILE A 187 8.86 24.42 14.55
N SER A 188 8.39 24.03 15.71
CA SER A 188 9.04 23.07 16.60
C SER A 188 8.37 21.71 16.52
N ALA A 189 9.01 20.69 17.10
CA ALA A 189 8.44 19.36 17.16
C ALA A 189 7.08 19.37 17.90
N SER A 190 6.10 18.68 17.34
CA SER A 190 4.78 18.45 17.92
C SER A 190 4.88 17.62 19.21
N ALA A 191 3.76 17.43 19.93
CA ALA A 191 3.69 16.53 21.08
C ALA A 191 4.11 15.08 20.78
N ARG A 192 4.16 14.70 19.50
CA ARG A 192 4.67 13.41 19.01
C ARG A 192 6.17 13.39 18.76
N GLY A 193 6.88 14.51 18.97
CA GLY A 193 8.30 14.66 18.64
C GLY A 193 8.58 14.84 17.15
N GLU A 194 7.58 15.15 16.32
CA GLU A 194 7.67 15.24 14.87
C GLU A 194 7.48 16.67 14.37
N ILE A 195 8.22 17.07 13.36
CA ILE A 195 8.02 18.30 12.58
C ILE A 195 7.06 17.96 11.44
N GLU A 196 5.88 18.56 11.43
CA GLU A 196 4.80 18.14 10.55
C GLU A 196 4.41 19.20 9.51
N ILE A 197 4.03 18.77 8.32
CA ILE A 197 3.54 19.67 7.25
C ILE A 197 2.30 20.47 7.70
N PRO A 198 1.30 19.89 8.39
CA PRO A 198 0.14 20.66 8.86
C PRO A 198 0.48 21.84 9.75
N ASP A 199 1.54 21.78 10.55
CA ASP A 199 1.98 22.89 11.39
C ASP A 199 2.53 24.07 10.57
N ALA A 200 3.38 23.75 9.58
CA ALA A 200 3.88 24.77 8.63
C ALA A 200 2.77 25.37 7.78
N LEU A 201 1.81 24.54 7.34
CA LEU A 201 0.62 25.01 6.62
C LEU A 201 -0.23 25.96 7.50
N SER A 202 -0.36 25.67 8.79
CA SER A 202 -1.10 26.55 9.72
C SER A 202 -0.47 27.93 9.81
N LEU A 203 0.87 28.03 9.80
CA LEU A 203 1.56 29.34 9.70
C LEU A 203 1.28 30.04 8.38
N LEU A 204 1.30 29.30 7.25
CA LEU A 204 0.97 29.89 5.95
C LEU A 204 -0.48 30.36 5.89
N ILE A 205 -1.44 29.61 6.41
CA ILE A 205 -2.87 29.96 6.43
C ILE A 205 -3.10 31.28 7.15
N ASN A 206 -2.38 31.55 8.25
CA ASN A 206 -2.52 32.77 9.02
C ASN A 206 -1.98 34.02 8.32
N GLU A 207 -1.00 33.88 7.41
CA GLU A 207 -0.30 35.01 6.80
C GLU A 207 -0.59 35.14 5.30
N LYS A 208 -0.93 34.07 4.63
CA LYS A 208 -1.03 33.96 3.16
C LYS A 208 -2.29 33.19 2.76
N THR A 209 -2.55 33.20 1.47
CA THR A 209 -3.62 32.38 0.91
C THR A 209 -3.14 30.95 0.67
N VAL A 210 -3.87 30.00 1.25
CA VAL A 210 -3.77 28.56 0.99
C VAL A 210 -5.09 28.10 0.39
N LEU A 211 -5.05 27.40 -0.74
CA LEU A 211 -6.24 26.90 -1.43
C LEU A 211 -6.35 25.38 -1.34
N ALA A 212 -7.58 24.90 -1.32
CA ALA A 212 -7.89 23.47 -1.42
C ALA A 212 -8.49 23.16 -2.80
N ALA A 213 -7.90 22.18 -3.47
CA ALA A 213 -8.40 21.58 -4.70
C ALA A 213 -9.10 20.27 -4.35
N GLN A 214 -10.40 20.20 -4.49
CA GLN A 214 -11.15 18.97 -4.24
C GLN A 214 -10.97 18.00 -5.40
N ILE A 215 -10.40 16.83 -5.13
CA ILE A 215 -10.24 15.74 -6.08
C ILE A 215 -11.45 14.80 -6.06
N ALA A 216 -11.71 14.13 -7.18
CA ALA A 216 -12.87 13.26 -7.30
C ALA A 216 -12.70 11.94 -6.52
N ASN A 217 -13.81 11.40 -6.05
CA ASN A 217 -13.84 10.09 -5.40
C ASN A 217 -13.29 9.01 -6.35
N GLY A 218 -12.48 8.10 -5.80
CA GLY A 218 -11.85 7.01 -6.55
C GLY A 218 -10.53 7.37 -7.23
N GLN A 219 -10.17 8.65 -7.31
CA GLN A 219 -8.89 9.10 -7.86
C GLN A 219 -7.71 9.01 -6.87
N TRP A 220 -7.94 8.61 -5.63
CA TRP A 220 -6.96 8.64 -4.57
C TRP A 220 -7.17 7.51 -3.55
N LEU A 221 -6.07 6.96 -3.03
CA LEU A 221 -6.06 5.97 -1.96
C LEU A 221 -4.76 6.10 -1.14
N ASP A 222 -4.88 6.13 0.18
CA ASP A 222 -3.76 6.05 1.13
C ASP A 222 -3.51 4.59 1.53
N VAL A 223 -2.23 4.16 1.48
CA VAL A 223 -1.82 2.80 1.86
C VAL A 223 -1.07 2.85 3.19
N GLY A 224 -1.82 2.89 4.25
CA GLY A 224 -1.27 3.02 5.60
C GLY A 224 -1.31 1.75 6.45
N ARG A 225 -2.13 0.75 6.12
CA ARG A 225 -2.42 -0.44 6.94
C ARG A 225 -2.44 -1.71 6.08
N PRO A 226 -2.26 -2.91 6.65
CA PRO A 226 -2.19 -4.15 5.87
C PRO A 226 -3.41 -4.41 4.97
N TRP A 227 -4.61 -4.08 5.42
CA TRP A 227 -5.84 -4.26 4.62
C TRP A 227 -6.02 -3.21 3.53
N ASP A 228 -5.35 -2.05 3.63
CA ASP A 228 -5.34 -1.04 2.57
C ASP A 228 -4.59 -1.57 1.33
N LEU A 229 -3.65 -2.51 1.51
CA LEU A 229 -2.97 -3.18 0.40
C LEU A 229 -3.93 -3.96 -0.50
N LEU A 230 -4.96 -4.60 0.07
CA LEU A 230 -5.96 -5.31 -0.73
C LEU A 230 -6.82 -4.35 -1.55
N GLU A 231 -7.16 -3.18 -0.98
CA GLU A 231 -7.89 -2.15 -1.70
C GLU A 231 -7.01 -1.49 -2.78
N ALA A 232 -5.74 -1.25 -2.45
CA ALA A 232 -4.74 -0.76 -3.41
C ALA A 232 -4.54 -1.74 -4.58
N ASN A 233 -4.48 -3.03 -4.28
CA ASN A 233 -4.39 -4.08 -5.29
C ASN A 233 -5.61 -4.10 -6.20
N ARG A 234 -6.80 -4.04 -5.61
CA ARG A 234 -8.06 -3.93 -6.37
C ARG A 234 -8.07 -2.68 -7.25
N TRP A 235 -7.70 -1.52 -6.69
CA TRP A 235 -7.62 -0.25 -7.40
C TRP A 235 -6.69 -0.34 -8.63
N ALA A 236 -5.50 -0.93 -8.45
CA ALA A 236 -4.51 -1.10 -9.51
C ALA A 236 -5.00 -2.07 -10.60
N LEU A 237 -5.56 -3.23 -10.21
CA LEU A 237 -6.05 -4.25 -11.13
C LEU A 237 -7.25 -3.77 -11.97
N MET A 238 -8.15 -2.98 -11.40
CA MET A 238 -9.30 -2.40 -12.11
C MET A 238 -8.87 -1.40 -13.22
N ARG A 239 -7.68 -0.82 -13.10
CA ARG A 239 -7.11 0.17 -14.04
C ARG A 239 -6.09 -0.42 -15.00
N MET A 240 -5.74 -1.67 -14.79
CA MET A 240 -4.76 -2.35 -15.61
C MET A 240 -5.32 -2.70 -16.99
N LYS A 241 -4.51 -2.51 -18.04
CA LYS A 241 -4.85 -3.04 -19.37
C LYS A 241 -4.70 -4.56 -19.35
N HIS A 242 -5.75 -5.25 -19.74
CA HIS A 242 -5.72 -6.69 -19.92
C HIS A 242 -4.69 -7.08 -21.03
N LYS A 243 -3.79 -8.01 -20.70
CA LYS A 243 -2.79 -8.51 -21.63
C LYS A 243 -2.39 -9.95 -21.30
N ILE A 244 -2.60 -10.86 -22.24
CA ILE A 244 -2.10 -12.24 -22.16
C ILE A 244 -0.86 -12.34 -23.06
N SER A 245 0.30 -12.52 -22.43
CA SER A 245 1.60 -12.71 -23.12
C SER A 245 2.25 -14.03 -22.73
N GLY A 246 1.83 -14.66 -21.63
CA GLY A 246 2.35 -15.93 -21.14
C GLY A 246 1.77 -17.15 -21.87
N PHE A 247 2.26 -18.32 -21.48
CA PHE A 247 1.84 -19.59 -22.06
C PHE A 247 0.58 -20.13 -21.37
N ILE A 248 -0.52 -20.23 -22.12
CA ILE A 248 -1.80 -20.75 -21.65
C ILE A 248 -2.01 -22.14 -22.24
N GLU A 249 -2.04 -23.18 -21.39
CA GLU A 249 -2.31 -24.54 -21.85
C GLU A 249 -3.75 -24.71 -22.30
N ASN A 250 -3.95 -25.63 -23.25
CA ASN A 250 -5.30 -26.05 -23.66
C ASN A 250 -6.07 -26.58 -22.44
N GLY A 251 -7.33 -26.13 -22.27
CA GLY A 251 -8.17 -26.47 -21.11
C GLY A 251 -8.01 -25.56 -19.88
N ALA A 252 -7.16 -24.52 -19.96
CA ALA A 252 -7.19 -23.42 -18.99
C ALA A 252 -8.26 -22.40 -19.38
N HIS A 253 -8.96 -21.84 -18.39
CA HIS A 253 -10.04 -20.86 -18.59
C HIS A 253 -9.67 -19.52 -17.96
N LEU A 254 -9.57 -18.46 -18.77
CA LEU A 254 -9.32 -17.09 -18.33
C LEU A 254 -10.58 -16.25 -18.64
N ILE A 255 -11.21 -15.71 -17.61
CA ILE A 255 -12.47 -14.98 -17.71
C ILE A 255 -12.29 -13.54 -17.24
N GLY A 256 -12.72 -12.59 -18.04
CA GLY A 256 -12.61 -11.16 -17.74
C GLY A 256 -11.19 -10.60 -17.88
N PRO A 257 -10.86 -9.46 -17.24
CA PRO A 257 -9.58 -8.76 -17.43
C PRO A 257 -8.43 -9.45 -16.67
N VAL A 258 -7.80 -10.45 -17.29
CA VAL A 258 -6.62 -11.15 -16.75
C VAL A 258 -5.37 -10.67 -17.47
N THR A 259 -4.30 -10.37 -16.72
CA THR A 259 -2.96 -10.12 -17.24
C THR A 259 -2.05 -11.30 -16.91
N VAL A 260 -1.41 -11.87 -17.92
CA VAL A 260 -0.42 -12.95 -17.79
C VAL A 260 0.86 -12.51 -18.49
N VAL A 261 1.95 -12.37 -17.74
CA VAL A 261 3.24 -11.89 -18.24
C VAL A 261 3.95 -12.99 -19.05
N GLU A 262 4.84 -12.63 -19.96
CA GLU A 262 5.40 -13.46 -21.02
C GLU A 262 5.97 -14.81 -20.58
N THR A 263 6.66 -14.87 -19.45
CA THR A 263 7.30 -16.10 -18.97
C THR A 263 6.43 -16.93 -18.01
N ALA A 264 5.21 -16.47 -17.73
CA ALA A 264 4.27 -17.19 -16.88
C ALA A 264 3.56 -18.31 -17.64
N ARG A 265 3.21 -19.39 -16.92
CA ARG A 265 2.47 -20.53 -17.44
C ARG A 265 1.16 -20.72 -16.66
N VAL A 266 0.05 -20.84 -17.38
CA VAL A 266 -1.25 -21.23 -16.84
C VAL A 266 -1.61 -22.62 -17.38
N ARG A 267 -1.68 -23.60 -16.49
CA ARG A 267 -1.85 -25.01 -16.83
C ARG A 267 -3.30 -25.39 -17.05
N SER A 268 -3.48 -26.51 -17.76
CA SER A 268 -4.80 -27.10 -18.03
C SER A 268 -5.64 -27.25 -16.77
N GLY A 269 -6.94 -26.99 -16.88
CA GLY A 269 -7.90 -27.04 -15.78
C GLY A 269 -7.81 -25.86 -14.80
N ALA A 270 -6.85 -24.96 -14.93
CA ALA A 270 -6.86 -23.73 -14.14
C ALA A 270 -8.00 -22.81 -14.58
N TYR A 271 -8.75 -22.27 -13.61
CA TYR A 271 -9.80 -21.29 -13.82
C TYR A 271 -9.36 -19.96 -13.21
N VAL A 272 -9.17 -18.95 -14.04
CA VAL A 272 -8.70 -17.62 -13.63
C VAL A 272 -9.75 -16.58 -13.95
N GLU A 273 -10.30 -15.96 -12.93
CA GLU A 273 -11.32 -14.91 -13.01
C GLU A 273 -10.70 -13.55 -12.72
N GLY A 274 -10.76 -12.65 -13.70
CA GLY A 274 -10.25 -11.28 -13.55
C GLY A 274 -11.22 -10.33 -12.80
N PRO A 275 -10.73 -9.15 -12.38
CA PRO A 275 -9.37 -8.66 -12.61
C PRO A 275 -8.33 -9.45 -11.83
N ALA A 276 -7.31 -9.95 -12.55
CA ALA A 276 -6.21 -10.72 -11.96
C ALA A 276 -4.88 -10.44 -12.68
N TYR A 277 -3.78 -10.57 -11.95
CA TYR A 277 -2.42 -10.38 -12.47
C TYR A 277 -1.56 -11.59 -12.13
N ILE A 278 -0.88 -12.13 -13.12
CA ILE A 278 0.07 -13.25 -13.01
C ILE A 278 1.41 -12.79 -13.58
N ASP A 279 2.41 -12.67 -12.70
CA ASP A 279 3.74 -12.14 -13.01
C ASP A 279 4.66 -13.19 -13.66
N GLU A 280 5.88 -12.79 -13.96
CA GLU A 280 6.93 -13.56 -14.63
C GLU A 280 7.23 -14.88 -13.89
N GLU A 281 7.56 -15.92 -14.68
CA GLU A 281 7.99 -17.22 -14.21
C GLU A 281 7.01 -17.93 -13.26
N CYS A 282 5.74 -17.49 -13.25
CA CYS A 282 4.69 -18.15 -12.48
C CYS A 282 4.27 -19.48 -13.11
N ASP A 283 3.90 -20.44 -12.25
CA ASP A 283 3.34 -21.73 -12.63
C ASP A 283 1.99 -21.93 -11.94
N VAL A 284 0.89 -21.66 -12.66
CA VAL A 284 -0.48 -21.61 -12.11
C VAL A 284 -1.29 -22.79 -12.64
N GLY A 285 -1.71 -23.67 -11.74
CA GLY A 285 -2.42 -24.89 -12.04
C GLY A 285 -1.59 -26.17 -11.83
N PRO A 286 -2.09 -27.35 -12.26
CA PRO A 286 -3.39 -27.55 -12.88
C PRO A 286 -4.57 -27.44 -11.88
N ASN A 287 -5.81 -27.37 -12.41
CA ASN A 287 -7.04 -27.47 -11.61
C ASN A 287 -7.07 -26.54 -10.37
N CYS A 288 -6.64 -25.29 -10.49
CA CYS A 288 -6.74 -24.29 -9.43
C CYS A 288 -7.78 -23.22 -9.78
N TYR A 289 -8.22 -22.47 -8.78
CA TYR A 289 -9.14 -21.37 -8.96
C TYR A 289 -8.54 -20.06 -8.46
N ILE A 290 -8.23 -19.15 -9.39
CA ILE A 290 -7.80 -17.80 -9.09
C ILE A 290 -8.99 -16.87 -9.28
N ARG A 291 -9.40 -16.22 -8.19
CA ARG A 291 -10.58 -15.34 -8.17
C ARG A 291 -10.20 -13.87 -8.33
N PRO A 292 -11.22 -13.01 -8.63
CA PRO A 292 -11.00 -11.59 -8.87
C PRO A 292 -10.20 -10.89 -7.78
N TYR A 293 -9.46 -9.86 -8.20
CA TYR A 293 -8.60 -9.01 -7.37
C TYR A 293 -7.38 -9.71 -6.78
N THR A 294 -6.95 -10.80 -7.41
CA THR A 294 -5.74 -11.53 -7.02
C THR A 294 -4.53 -11.10 -7.85
N SER A 295 -3.41 -10.80 -7.18
CA SER A 295 -2.10 -10.59 -7.80
C SER A 295 -1.15 -11.71 -7.38
N ILE A 296 -0.59 -12.38 -8.37
CA ILE A 296 0.41 -13.44 -8.24
C ILE A 296 1.76 -12.86 -8.65
N GLY A 297 2.71 -12.75 -7.71
CA GLY A 297 4.05 -12.19 -7.92
C GLY A 297 4.99 -13.16 -8.66
N LYS A 298 6.22 -12.71 -8.94
CA LYS A 298 7.20 -13.47 -9.73
C LYS A 298 7.53 -14.84 -9.11
N ARG A 299 7.70 -15.87 -9.95
CA ARG A 299 8.09 -17.22 -9.54
C ARG A 299 7.18 -17.84 -8.48
N VAL A 300 5.93 -17.43 -8.44
CA VAL A 300 4.92 -18.04 -7.56
C VAL A 300 4.39 -19.30 -8.22
N ARG A 301 4.21 -20.34 -7.40
CA ARG A 301 3.51 -21.56 -7.81
C ARG A 301 2.16 -21.66 -7.10
N VAL A 302 1.09 -21.82 -7.86
CA VAL A 302 -0.22 -22.21 -7.35
C VAL A 302 -0.61 -23.54 -7.96
N GLY A 303 -0.67 -24.59 -7.16
CA GLY A 303 -0.86 -25.96 -7.63
C GLY A 303 -2.30 -26.45 -7.57
N ASN A 304 -2.44 -27.79 -7.66
CA ASN A 304 -3.71 -28.48 -7.80
C ASN A 304 -4.65 -28.27 -6.60
N ALA A 305 -5.94 -28.03 -6.93
CA ALA A 305 -7.02 -27.84 -5.96
C ALA A 305 -6.76 -26.69 -4.95
N CYS A 306 -6.01 -25.67 -5.38
CA CYS A 306 -5.83 -24.45 -4.60
C CYS A 306 -6.81 -23.36 -5.07
N GLU A 307 -7.40 -22.66 -4.12
CA GLU A 307 -8.20 -21.47 -4.39
C GLU A 307 -7.52 -20.23 -3.80
N VAL A 308 -7.32 -19.19 -4.63
CA VAL A 308 -6.78 -17.89 -4.20
C VAL A 308 -7.75 -16.78 -4.59
N LYS A 309 -8.20 -16.00 -3.60
CA LYS A 309 -9.24 -14.99 -3.78
C LYS A 309 -8.85 -13.66 -3.19
N ASN A 310 -8.96 -12.56 -3.99
CA ASN A 310 -8.76 -11.18 -3.51
C ASN A 310 -7.52 -11.04 -2.63
N SER A 311 -6.39 -11.57 -3.11
CA SER A 311 -5.16 -11.71 -2.32
C SER A 311 -3.95 -11.23 -3.10
N ILE A 312 -2.91 -10.84 -2.35
CA ILE A 312 -1.59 -10.54 -2.88
C ILE A 312 -0.66 -11.67 -2.47
N ILE A 313 -0.13 -12.42 -3.44
CA ILE A 313 0.87 -13.46 -3.23
C ILE A 313 2.19 -12.93 -3.75
N MET A 314 3.15 -12.68 -2.86
CA MET A 314 4.43 -12.06 -3.23
C MET A 314 5.41 -13.09 -3.80
N ASP A 315 6.52 -12.58 -4.35
CA ASP A 315 7.47 -13.30 -5.18
C ASP A 315 8.00 -14.60 -4.52
N GLY A 316 8.09 -15.66 -5.31
CA GLY A 316 8.70 -16.94 -4.90
C GLY A 316 7.88 -17.77 -3.91
N THR A 317 6.65 -17.39 -3.61
CA THR A 317 5.76 -18.14 -2.71
C THR A 317 5.14 -19.35 -3.41
N HIS A 318 5.05 -20.46 -2.68
CA HIS A 318 4.48 -21.71 -3.16
C HIS A 318 3.19 -22.05 -2.39
N ILE A 319 2.09 -22.28 -3.12
CA ILE A 319 0.79 -22.77 -2.63
C ILE A 319 0.52 -24.07 -3.38
N GLY A 320 1.06 -25.19 -2.88
CA GLY A 320 1.23 -26.41 -3.68
C GLY A 320 -0.05 -27.20 -3.93
N HIS A 321 -0.91 -27.38 -2.93
CA HIS A 321 -2.00 -28.35 -2.95
C HIS A 321 -3.13 -28.02 -1.99
N LEU A 322 -4.39 -28.25 -2.40
CA LEU A 322 -5.57 -28.37 -1.52
C LEU A 322 -5.76 -27.22 -0.53
N SER A 323 -5.37 -26.00 -0.88
CA SER A 323 -5.32 -24.86 0.05
C SER A 323 -6.27 -23.75 -0.35
N TYR A 324 -6.79 -23.02 0.65
CA TYR A 324 -7.57 -21.81 0.44
C TYR A 324 -6.84 -20.59 1.01
N VAL A 325 -6.62 -19.59 0.17
CA VAL A 325 -6.04 -18.29 0.56
C VAL A 325 -7.00 -17.18 0.11
N GLY A 326 -7.73 -16.62 1.06
CA GLY A 326 -8.75 -15.61 0.79
C GLY A 326 -8.50 -14.29 1.51
N ASP A 327 -8.68 -13.16 0.79
CA ASP A 327 -8.59 -11.79 1.33
C ASP A 327 -7.31 -11.56 2.15
N SER A 328 -6.17 -12.07 1.65
CA SER A 328 -4.90 -12.21 2.39
C SER A 328 -3.74 -11.52 1.67
N VAL A 329 -2.71 -11.16 2.45
CA VAL A 329 -1.42 -10.71 1.91
C VAL A 329 -0.36 -11.71 2.37
N VAL A 330 0.27 -12.39 1.42
CA VAL A 330 1.29 -13.42 1.66
C VAL A 330 2.64 -12.89 1.18
N GLY A 331 3.60 -12.83 2.08
CA GLY A 331 4.96 -12.35 1.84
C GLY A 331 5.74 -13.18 0.82
N GLU A 332 7.00 -12.87 0.63
CA GLU A 332 7.88 -13.56 -0.30
C GLU A 332 8.36 -14.91 0.24
N LYS A 333 8.63 -15.85 -0.69
CA LYS A 333 9.27 -17.14 -0.39
C LYS A 333 8.56 -17.96 0.69
N CYS A 334 7.25 -17.75 0.85
CA CYS A 334 6.44 -18.58 1.75
C CYS A 334 6.22 -19.96 1.14
N ASN A 335 6.08 -20.97 2.02
CA ASN A 335 5.71 -22.32 1.62
C ASN A 335 4.42 -22.72 2.31
N ILE A 336 3.34 -22.75 1.56
CA ILE A 336 1.99 -23.07 2.04
C ILE A 336 1.73 -24.55 1.76
N ALA A 337 1.78 -25.37 2.80
CA ALA A 337 1.59 -26.82 2.69
C ALA A 337 0.13 -27.18 2.44
N ALA A 338 -0.08 -28.43 2.00
CA ALA A 338 -1.39 -28.97 1.64
C ALA A 338 -2.41 -28.83 2.78
N GLY A 339 -3.64 -28.43 2.42
CA GLY A 339 -4.73 -28.26 3.37
C GLY A 339 -4.66 -27.01 4.24
N THR A 340 -3.74 -26.07 3.94
CA THR A 340 -3.70 -24.79 4.66
C THR A 340 -4.92 -23.95 4.32
N ILE A 341 -5.63 -23.46 5.33
CA ILE A 341 -6.82 -22.62 5.19
C ILE A 341 -6.64 -21.29 5.90
N THR A 342 -6.79 -20.18 5.17
CA THR A 342 -6.89 -18.85 5.76
C THR A 342 -8.36 -18.45 5.87
N ALA A 343 -8.95 -18.61 7.06
CA ALA A 343 -10.32 -18.12 7.27
C ALA A 343 -10.37 -16.60 7.11
N ASN A 344 -11.37 -16.11 6.39
CA ASN A 344 -11.51 -14.69 6.07
C ASN A 344 -12.85 -14.07 6.50
N TYR A 345 -13.70 -14.84 7.17
CA TYR A 345 -15.03 -14.41 7.61
C TYR A 345 -15.30 -14.85 9.05
N ARG A 346 -15.90 -13.99 9.85
CA ARG A 346 -16.22 -14.27 11.26
C ARG A 346 -17.61 -14.89 11.38
N PHE A 347 -17.81 -15.78 12.34
CA PHE A 347 -19.12 -16.42 12.62
C PHE A 347 -20.21 -15.40 13.00
N ASP A 348 -19.83 -14.30 13.67
CA ASP A 348 -20.73 -13.27 14.13
C ASP A 348 -21.03 -12.19 13.06
N ALA A 349 -20.54 -12.40 11.83
CA ALA A 349 -20.68 -11.49 10.69
C ALA A 349 -20.19 -10.04 10.94
N LYS A 350 -19.48 -9.79 12.05
CA LYS A 350 -18.89 -8.48 12.36
C LYS A 350 -17.62 -8.25 11.58
N THR A 351 -17.16 -7.00 11.60
CA THR A 351 -15.88 -6.61 11.00
C THR A 351 -14.70 -7.31 11.68
N VAL A 352 -13.68 -7.61 10.90
CA VAL A 352 -12.44 -8.21 11.39
C VAL A 352 -11.62 -7.13 12.10
N LYS A 353 -11.04 -7.48 13.25
CA LYS A 353 -10.10 -6.62 13.98
C LYS A 353 -8.69 -7.12 13.77
N MET A 354 -7.72 -6.21 13.77
CA MET A 354 -6.30 -6.52 13.61
C MET A 354 -5.46 -5.72 14.59
N LEU A 355 -4.38 -6.31 15.12
CA LEU A 355 -3.42 -5.61 15.96
C LEU A 355 -2.52 -4.73 15.09
N VAL A 356 -2.46 -3.42 15.36
CA VAL A 356 -1.60 -2.44 14.68
C VAL A 356 -0.92 -1.56 15.72
N LYS A 357 0.42 -1.58 15.83
CA LYS A 357 1.16 -0.82 16.84
C LYS A 357 0.55 -1.01 18.25
N ASP A 358 0.46 -2.23 18.70
CA ASP A 358 -0.04 -2.62 20.04
C ASP A 358 -1.49 -2.22 20.34
N LYS A 359 -2.24 -1.76 19.32
CA LYS A 359 -3.67 -1.44 19.46
C LYS A 359 -4.51 -2.33 18.55
N ILE A 360 -5.60 -2.85 19.08
CA ILE A 360 -6.60 -3.56 18.28
C ILE A 360 -7.42 -2.52 17.52
N VAL A 361 -7.37 -2.58 16.20
CA VAL A 361 -8.05 -1.66 15.29
C VAL A 361 -9.13 -2.43 14.52
N ASP A 362 -10.32 -1.85 14.44
CA ASP A 362 -11.36 -2.34 13.54
C ASP A 362 -10.98 -1.99 12.10
N THR A 363 -10.94 -3.00 11.24
CA THR A 363 -10.54 -2.82 9.84
C THR A 363 -11.67 -2.29 8.96
N GLY A 364 -12.90 -2.27 9.46
CA GLY A 364 -14.10 -1.95 8.69
C GLY A 364 -14.47 -3.01 7.64
N ARG A 365 -13.72 -4.13 7.57
CA ARG A 365 -13.92 -5.20 6.59
C ARG A 365 -14.60 -6.41 7.22
N THR A 366 -15.66 -6.90 6.60
CA THR A 366 -16.32 -8.16 7.00
C THR A 366 -15.55 -9.39 6.50
N LYS A 367 -14.68 -9.22 5.48
CA LYS A 367 -13.80 -10.26 4.95
C LYS A 367 -12.35 -9.77 4.97
N LEU A 368 -11.53 -10.45 5.75
CA LEU A 368 -10.08 -10.25 5.83
C LEU A 368 -9.43 -11.55 6.34
N GLY A 369 -8.53 -12.09 5.56
CA GLY A 369 -7.77 -13.29 5.90
C GLY A 369 -6.57 -12.97 6.77
N VAL A 370 -5.38 -13.34 6.29
CA VAL A 370 -4.12 -13.24 7.04
C VAL A 370 -3.13 -12.27 6.40
N VAL A 371 -2.14 -11.86 7.18
CA VAL A 371 -0.94 -11.20 6.67
C VAL A 371 0.27 -12.02 7.07
N PHE A 372 0.88 -12.70 6.11
CA PHE A 372 2.13 -13.42 6.31
C PHE A 372 3.32 -12.54 5.94
N GLY A 373 4.32 -12.52 6.79
CA GLY A 373 5.64 -12.01 6.46
C GLY A 373 6.37 -12.94 5.48
N ASP A 374 7.64 -12.67 5.24
CA ASP A 374 8.45 -13.47 4.33
C ASP A 374 8.89 -14.79 4.97
N ASN A 375 9.19 -15.79 4.13
CA ASN A 375 9.72 -17.09 4.53
C ASN A 375 8.84 -17.86 5.53
N VAL A 376 7.53 -17.55 5.61
CA VAL A 376 6.59 -18.32 6.46
C VAL A 376 6.40 -19.71 5.86
N LYS A 377 6.49 -20.73 6.71
CA LYS A 377 6.24 -22.13 6.32
C LYS A 377 5.09 -22.69 7.14
N THR A 378 4.10 -23.26 6.46
CA THR A 378 3.00 -23.97 7.12
C THR A 378 3.18 -25.46 6.98
N GLY A 379 2.78 -26.22 8.00
CA GLY A 379 2.58 -27.66 7.94
C GLY A 379 1.24 -27.99 7.30
N ILE A 380 1.03 -29.26 6.98
CA ILE A 380 -0.25 -29.74 6.42
C ILE A 380 -1.42 -29.41 7.35
N ASN A 381 -2.57 -29.02 6.77
CA ASN A 381 -3.78 -28.66 7.51
C ASN A 381 -3.58 -27.55 8.56
N ALA A 382 -2.62 -26.64 8.36
CA ALA A 382 -2.52 -25.47 9.23
C ALA A 382 -3.70 -24.52 8.96
N LEU A 383 -4.31 -24.00 10.03
CA LEU A 383 -5.52 -23.17 9.98
C LEU A 383 -5.24 -21.80 10.59
N PHE A 384 -5.78 -20.75 9.98
CA PHE A 384 -5.55 -19.38 10.45
C PHE A 384 -6.87 -18.63 10.57
N MET A 385 -7.09 -17.99 11.72
CA MET A 385 -8.27 -17.17 11.97
C MET A 385 -8.19 -15.81 11.27
N PRO A 386 -9.34 -15.16 10.97
CA PRO A 386 -9.39 -13.88 10.29
C PRO A 386 -8.60 -12.78 11.00
N GLY A 387 -7.80 -12.02 10.27
CA GLY A 387 -7.04 -10.88 10.78
C GLY A 387 -5.72 -11.23 11.47
N VAL A 388 -5.31 -12.49 11.48
CA VAL A 388 -4.02 -12.91 12.07
C VAL A 388 -2.85 -12.46 11.22
N LYS A 389 -1.77 -12.01 11.90
CA LYS A 389 -0.46 -11.75 11.32
C LYS A 389 0.55 -12.81 11.76
N VAL A 390 1.36 -13.25 10.80
CA VAL A 390 2.47 -14.19 11.07
C VAL A 390 3.77 -13.50 10.67
N GLY A 391 4.66 -13.34 11.65
CA GLY A 391 5.96 -12.68 11.45
C GLY A 391 6.88 -13.46 10.52
N ASN A 392 7.88 -12.75 9.96
CA ASN A 392 8.86 -13.33 9.04
C ASN A 392 9.58 -14.54 9.66
N ASP A 393 9.99 -15.49 8.80
CA ASP A 393 10.78 -16.68 9.18
C ASP A 393 10.07 -17.60 10.18
N SER A 394 8.73 -17.54 10.28
CA SER A 394 7.95 -18.36 11.22
C SER A 394 7.50 -19.68 10.60
N TRP A 395 7.45 -20.71 11.44
CA TRP A 395 7.00 -22.04 11.06
C TRP A 395 5.79 -22.46 11.90
N VAL A 396 4.74 -22.90 11.22
CA VAL A 396 3.50 -23.38 11.82
C VAL A 396 3.37 -24.87 11.52
N GLY A 397 3.39 -25.69 12.54
CA GLY A 397 3.34 -27.16 12.41
C GLY A 397 2.02 -27.69 11.85
N PRO A 398 1.96 -29.01 11.54
CA PRO A 398 0.76 -29.65 11.04
C PRO A 398 -0.43 -29.54 12.03
N ASN A 399 -1.65 -29.39 11.49
CA ASN A 399 -2.91 -29.30 12.23
C ASN A 399 -2.98 -28.20 13.30
N VAL A 400 -2.09 -27.20 13.25
CA VAL A 400 -2.11 -26.06 14.18
C VAL A 400 -3.18 -25.07 13.75
N LEU A 401 -4.03 -24.66 14.70
CA LEU A 401 -4.93 -23.51 14.56
C LEU A 401 -4.27 -22.25 15.14
N VAL A 402 -3.96 -21.29 14.28
CA VAL A 402 -3.40 -20.00 14.68
C VAL A 402 -4.54 -19.00 14.85
N SER A 403 -4.81 -18.59 16.08
CA SER A 403 -5.87 -17.64 16.44
C SER A 403 -5.37 -16.27 16.93
N ARG A 404 -4.05 -16.10 17.03
CA ARG A 404 -3.38 -14.86 17.48
C ARG A 404 -2.15 -14.60 16.62
N ASP A 405 -1.73 -13.34 16.58
CA ASP A 405 -0.52 -12.95 15.87
C ASP A 405 0.71 -13.70 16.39
N LEU A 406 1.57 -14.10 15.47
CA LEU A 406 2.85 -14.74 15.76
C LEU A 406 3.99 -13.74 15.48
N PRO A 407 4.87 -13.49 16.45
CA PRO A 407 6.06 -12.68 16.23
C PRO A 407 7.02 -13.34 15.21
N PRO A 408 7.98 -12.59 14.64
CA PRO A 408 8.98 -13.17 13.75
C PRO A 408 9.75 -14.33 14.37
N LYS A 409 10.15 -15.31 13.55
CA LYS A 409 10.93 -16.50 13.94
C LYS A 409 10.22 -17.40 14.93
N SER A 410 8.89 -17.35 15.00
CA SER A 410 8.09 -18.26 15.81
C SER A 410 8.07 -19.66 15.23
N VAL A 411 8.19 -20.67 16.08
CA VAL A 411 7.93 -22.08 15.74
C VAL A 411 6.77 -22.56 16.62
N VAL A 412 5.64 -22.86 15.99
CA VAL A 412 4.42 -23.27 16.68
C VAL A 412 4.08 -24.70 16.27
N LEU A 413 3.99 -25.59 17.27
CA LEU A 413 3.72 -27.00 17.07
C LEU A 413 2.51 -27.43 17.90
N LEU A 414 1.73 -28.35 17.37
CA LEU A 414 0.65 -29.01 18.12
C LEU A 414 1.24 -30.09 19.00
N LYS A 415 0.94 -30.03 20.30
CA LYS A 415 1.21 -31.16 21.19
C LYS A 415 0.05 -32.17 21.10
N GLN A 416 0.34 -33.41 20.73
CA GLN A 416 -0.65 -34.49 20.64
C GLN A 416 -0.34 -35.56 21.67
N ASP A 417 -1.35 -36.02 22.37
CA ASP A 417 -1.31 -37.24 23.18
C ASP A 417 -1.99 -38.37 22.39
N LEU A 418 -1.24 -39.40 22.04
CA LEU A 418 -1.72 -40.51 21.25
C LEU A 418 -1.96 -41.72 22.17
N GLU A 419 -3.19 -42.25 22.20
CA GLU A 419 -3.51 -43.50 22.81
C GLU A 419 -3.31 -44.65 21.80
N LYS A 420 -2.41 -45.57 22.09
CA LYS A 420 -2.23 -46.79 21.29
C LYS A 420 -3.01 -47.92 21.93
N ARG A 421 -4.04 -48.44 21.25
CA ARG A 421 -4.76 -49.65 21.60
C ARG A 421 -4.20 -50.81 20.78
N THR A 422 -3.76 -51.87 21.46
CA THR A 422 -3.28 -53.13 20.83
C THR A 422 -4.44 -54.10 20.74
#